data_16abc947daba22705ad303badda4ecc9
#
_entry.id   16abc947daba22705ad303badda4ecc9
#
_cell.length_a   1.000
_cell.length_b   1.000
_cell.length_c   1.000
_cell.angle_alpha   90.00
_cell.angle_beta   90.00
_cell.angle_gamma   90.00
#
_symmetry.space_group_name_H-M   'P 1'
#
loop_
_entity.id
_entity.type
_entity.pdbx_description
1 polymer ?
#
loop_
_entity_poly.entity_id
_entity_poly.type
_entity_poly.pdbx_seq_one_letter_code
_entity_poly.pdbx_strand_id
1 'polypeptide(L)'
;FSLEQYVGKKYVVMFFYPMDFTFVCPTELHAFQQKLQEFERRNVAVVGCSVDSQFSHFAWLNQDKNKGGIHGVTYPLVSDFSKTISENFGVLAADYITNESGELISRGNPVAYRGLFLIDKEGLIRHYVINDLPLGRNVDEALRMVDALQHFEEYGEVCPANWSKGKDAMKATNAGVSNYLSHH
;
A
#
# COMPACT_ATOMS: atom_id res chain seq x y z
N PHE A 1 -6.79 1.62 16.39
CA PHE A 1 -6.73 2.15 15.03
C PHE A 1 -7.87 1.57 14.19
N SER A 2 -8.53 2.37 13.39
CA SER A 2 -9.54 1.93 12.41
C SER A 2 -9.40 2.74 11.12
N LEU A 3 -9.51 2.09 9.97
CA LEU A 3 -9.53 2.76 8.66
C LEU A 3 -10.78 3.62 8.46
N GLU A 4 -11.88 3.34 9.19
CA GLU A 4 -13.12 4.12 9.14
C GLU A 4 -12.91 5.61 9.44
N GLN A 5 -11.88 5.96 10.23
CA GLN A 5 -11.54 7.35 10.52
C GLN A 5 -11.23 8.19 9.27
N TYR A 6 -10.87 7.54 8.16
CA TYR A 6 -10.52 8.18 6.89
C TYR A 6 -11.69 8.22 5.89
N VAL A 7 -12.72 7.37 6.07
CA VAL A 7 -13.88 7.30 5.18
C VAL A 7 -14.57 8.66 5.08
N GLY A 8 -14.89 9.08 3.86
CA GLY A 8 -15.45 10.38 3.53
C GLY A 8 -14.48 11.55 3.60
N LYS A 9 -13.21 11.33 4.00
CA LYS A 9 -12.25 12.41 4.29
C LYS A 9 -10.98 12.32 3.45
N LYS A 10 -10.31 11.16 3.46
CA LYS A 10 -8.99 10.96 2.84
C LYS A 10 -8.94 9.67 2.04
N TYR A 11 -8.06 9.65 1.05
CA TYR A 11 -7.56 8.39 0.50
C TYR A 11 -6.60 7.74 1.50
N VAL A 12 -6.41 6.43 1.36
CA VAL A 12 -5.43 5.70 2.18
C VAL A 12 -4.52 4.90 1.27
N VAL A 13 -3.23 5.03 1.47
CA VAL A 13 -2.23 4.06 1.00
C VAL A 13 -1.86 3.20 2.19
N MET A 14 -2.43 1.99 2.23
CA MET A 14 -2.10 0.98 3.23
C MET A 14 -1.10 0.01 2.64
N PHE A 15 0.02 -0.19 3.31
CA PHE A 15 1.02 -1.14 2.87
C PHE A 15 1.38 -2.14 3.96
N PHE A 16 1.55 -3.39 3.54
CA PHE A 16 1.97 -4.48 4.39
C PHE A 16 3.46 -4.73 4.21
N TYR A 17 4.16 -5.13 5.28
CA TYR A 17 5.54 -5.57 5.23
C TYR A 17 5.73 -6.80 6.12
N PRO A 18 6.71 -7.67 5.82
CA PRO A 18 6.83 -8.96 6.48
C PRO A 18 7.00 -8.88 7.99
N MET A 19 8.03 -8.17 8.46
CA MET A 19 8.38 -8.16 9.89
C MET A 19 9.34 -7.01 10.21
N ASP A 20 9.25 -6.51 11.45
CA ASP A 20 10.21 -5.58 12.03
C ASP A 20 11.63 -6.17 12.07
N PHE A 21 12.64 -5.31 12.18
CA PHE A 21 14.05 -5.68 12.31
C PHE A 21 14.60 -6.58 11.19
N THR A 22 14.04 -6.50 9.98
CA THR A 22 14.50 -7.23 8.80
C THR A 22 15.30 -6.34 7.84
N PHE A 23 15.42 -6.71 6.56
CA PHE A 23 16.44 -6.12 5.67
C PHE A 23 15.84 -5.10 4.69
N VAL A 24 14.83 -5.48 3.92
CA VAL A 24 14.15 -4.61 2.94
C VAL A 24 13.19 -3.64 3.63
N CYS A 25 12.51 -4.08 4.71
CA CYS A 25 11.45 -3.34 5.36
C CYS A 25 11.84 -1.93 5.81
N PRO A 26 12.99 -1.70 6.49
CA PRO A 26 13.35 -0.35 6.90
C PRO A 26 13.58 0.59 5.70
N THR A 27 14.05 0.07 4.56
CA THR A 27 14.24 0.88 3.35
C THR A 27 12.90 1.37 2.78
N GLU A 28 11.87 0.53 2.79
CA GLU A 28 10.53 0.91 2.35
C GLU A 28 9.89 1.93 3.31
N LEU A 29 9.96 1.68 4.63
CA LEU A 29 9.37 2.57 5.61
C LEU A 29 9.99 3.98 5.53
N HIS A 30 11.29 4.07 5.37
CA HIS A 30 11.95 5.35 5.13
C HIS A 30 11.60 5.98 3.78
N ALA A 31 11.43 5.20 2.72
CA ALA A 31 11.01 5.72 1.41
C ALA A 31 9.60 6.34 1.46
N PHE A 32 8.65 5.68 2.15
CA PHE A 32 7.33 6.27 2.40
C PHE A 32 7.42 7.53 3.26
N GLN A 33 8.28 7.55 4.29
CA GLN A 33 8.49 8.73 5.12
C GLN A 33 9.05 9.91 4.31
N GLN A 34 10.01 9.68 3.42
CA GLN A 34 10.57 10.72 2.55
C GLN A 34 9.53 11.34 1.62
N LYS A 35 8.52 10.56 1.23
CA LYS A 35 7.43 11.00 0.35
C LYS A 35 6.15 11.39 1.11
N LEU A 36 6.16 11.35 2.44
CA LEU A 36 4.94 11.55 3.24
C LEU A 36 4.24 12.86 2.93
N GLN A 37 4.97 13.96 2.78
CA GLN A 37 4.40 15.25 2.42
C GLN A 37 3.74 15.25 1.02
N GLU A 38 4.27 14.46 0.08
CA GLU A 38 3.66 14.32 -1.25
C GLU A 38 2.32 13.58 -1.18
N PHE A 39 2.20 12.57 -0.30
CA PHE A 39 0.93 11.92 -0.01
C PHE A 39 -0.05 12.88 0.69
N GLU A 40 0.41 13.62 1.69
CA GLU A 40 -0.41 14.59 2.43
C GLU A 40 -0.97 15.68 1.52
N ARG A 41 -0.17 16.24 0.60
CA ARG A 41 -0.62 17.24 -0.39
C ARG A 41 -1.71 16.70 -1.32
N ARG A 42 -1.78 15.39 -1.52
CA ARG A 42 -2.82 14.69 -2.29
C ARG A 42 -3.99 14.22 -1.43
N ASN A 43 -4.06 14.66 -0.17
CA ASN A 43 -5.06 14.23 0.79
C ASN A 43 -5.06 12.69 1.01
N VAL A 44 -3.88 12.08 1.07
CA VAL A 44 -3.68 10.64 1.29
C VAL A 44 -3.07 10.41 2.67
N ALA A 45 -3.62 9.49 3.43
CA ALA A 45 -3.01 8.93 4.64
C ALA A 45 -2.16 7.71 4.26
N VAL A 46 -0.95 7.65 4.81
CA VAL A 46 -0.07 6.47 4.68
C VAL A 46 -0.17 5.65 5.95
N VAL A 47 -0.32 4.33 5.83
CA VAL A 47 -0.45 3.38 6.95
C VAL A 47 0.39 2.15 6.66
N GLY A 48 1.32 1.82 7.54
CA GLY A 48 2.07 0.56 7.51
C GLY A 48 1.41 -0.50 8.38
N CYS A 49 1.56 -1.77 8.02
CA CYS A 49 1.02 -2.90 8.76
C CYS A 49 1.98 -4.10 8.69
N SER A 50 2.23 -4.75 9.82
CA SER A 50 2.92 -6.02 9.86
C SER A 50 2.35 -6.94 10.95
N VAL A 51 2.77 -8.20 10.95
CA VAL A 51 2.32 -9.19 11.92
C VAL A 51 3.00 -9.06 13.30
N ASP A 52 3.81 -8.02 13.49
CA ASP A 52 4.48 -7.76 14.76
C ASP A 52 3.55 -7.14 15.80
N SER A 53 3.99 -7.19 17.05
CA SER A 53 3.31 -6.52 18.15
C SER A 53 3.57 -4.99 18.15
N GLN A 54 2.67 -4.23 18.76
CA GLN A 54 2.88 -2.79 18.98
C GLN A 54 4.15 -2.48 19.79
N PHE A 55 4.60 -3.41 20.64
CA PHE A 55 5.84 -3.25 21.40
C PHE A 55 7.08 -3.39 20.51
N SER A 56 7.03 -4.29 19.53
CA SER A 56 8.07 -4.41 18.50
C SER A 56 8.18 -3.13 17.67
N HIS A 57 7.06 -2.63 17.16
CA HIS A 57 7.01 -1.36 16.43
C HIS A 57 7.58 -0.21 17.26
N PHE A 58 7.20 -0.11 18.54
CA PHE A 58 7.71 0.93 19.42
C PHE A 58 9.23 0.82 19.61
N ALA A 59 9.75 -0.38 19.83
CA ALA A 59 11.18 -0.60 19.96
C ALA A 59 11.93 -0.21 18.68
N TRP A 60 11.42 -0.59 17.51
CA TRP A 60 12.03 -0.31 16.23
C TRP A 60 11.99 1.16 15.85
N LEU A 61 10.91 1.86 16.19
CA LEU A 61 10.79 3.33 16.05
C LEU A 61 11.81 4.10 16.89
N ASN A 62 12.32 3.52 17.97
CA ASN A 62 13.37 4.11 18.82
C ASN A 62 14.79 3.70 18.40
N GLN A 63 14.94 2.82 17.43
CA GLN A 63 16.25 2.42 16.91
C GLN A 63 16.71 3.34 15.80
N ASP A 64 17.98 3.77 15.87
CA ASP A 64 18.59 4.65 14.88
C ASP A 64 18.63 4.02 13.48
N LYS A 65 18.46 4.84 12.45
CA LYS A 65 18.49 4.43 11.04
C LYS A 65 19.80 3.73 10.66
N ASN A 66 20.94 4.21 11.15
CA ASN A 66 22.25 3.61 10.88
C ASN A 66 22.48 2.25 11.56
N LYS A 67 21.55 1.84 12.41
CA LYS A 67 21.50 0.52 13.04
C LYS A 67 20.38 -0.37 12.48
N GLY A 68 19.81 0.01 11.33
CA GLY A 68 18.68 -0.71 10.73
C GLY A 68 17.33 -0.39 11.35
N GLY A 69 17.23 0.67 12.16
CA GLY A 69 15.99 1.12 12.76
C GLY A 69 15.18 2.05 11.86
N ILE A 70 13.99 2.41 12.33
CA ILE A 70 13.04 3.27 11.62
C ILE A 70 12.77 4.58 12.37
N HIS A 71 13.71 5.03 13.17
CA HIS A 71 13.61 6.33 13.83
C HIS A 71 13.31 7.43 12.80
N GLY A 72 12.32 8.27 13.10
CA GLY A 72 11.84 9.34 12.20
C GLY A 72 10.65 8.96 11.32
N VAL A 73 10.19 7.72 11.32
CA VAL A 73 8.88 7.35 10.72
C VAL A 73 7.77 7.89 11.61
N THR A 74 6.80 8.62 11.01
CA THR A 74 5.74 9.34 11.74
C THR A 74 4.32 8.91 11.40
N TYR A 75 4.12 8.19 10.32
CA TYR A 75 2.81 7.64 9.96
C TYR A 75 2.48 6.40 10.81
N PRO A 76 1.19 6.04 10.97
CA PRO A 76 0.77 4.91 11.78
C PRO A 76 1.37 3.57 11.32
N LEU A 77 1.84 2.77 12.29
CA LEU A 77 2.19 1.37 12.11
C LEU A 77 1.16 0.51 12.86
N VAL A 78 0.43 -0.32 12.13
CA VAL A 78 -0.63 -1.18 12.65
C VAL A 78 -0.05 -2.55 12.99
N SER A 79 -0.29 -2.98 14.22
CA SER A 79 0.03 -4.32 14.70
C SER A 79 -1.06 -5.30 14.27
N ASP A 80 -0.73 -6.19 13.34
CA ASP A 80 -1.59 -7.31 12.93
C ASP A 80 -1.10 -8.62 13.59
N PHE A 81 -0.92 -8.59 14.91
CA PHE A 81 -0.39 -9.73 15.66
C PHE A 81 -1.25 -10.98 15.52
N SER A 82 -2.55 -10.83 15.35
CA SER A 82 -3.49 -11.92 15.04
C SER A 82 -3.41 -12.43 13.60
N LYS A 83 -2.75 -11.70 12.71
CA LYS A 83 -2.65 -11.96 11.26
C LYS A 83 -3.98 -11.85 10.48
N THR A 84 -5.04 -11.45 11.16
CA THR A 84 -6.39 -11.36 10.59
C THR A 84 -6.48 -10.30 9.49
N ILE A 85 -5.77 -9.17 9.64
CA ILE A 85 -5.78 -8.09 8.65
C ILE A 85 -5.06 -8.56 7.38
N SER A 86 -3.86 -9.13 7.52
CA SER A 86 -3.08 -9.67 6.40
C SER A 86 -3.83 -10.78 5.66
N GLU A 87 -4.54 -11.64 6.40
CA GLU A 87 -5.39 -12.69 5.82
C GLU A 87 -6.55 -12.11 5.03
N ASN A 88 -7.30 -11.16 5.62
CA ASN A 88 -8.44 -10.51 4.97
C ASN A 88 -8.06 -9.71 3.71
N PHE A 89 -6.86 -9.14 3.68
CA PHE A 89 -6.32 -8.47 2.49
C PHE A 89 -5.67 -9.45 1.48
N GLY A 90 -5.65 -10.75 1.78
CA GLY A 90 -5.09 -11.77 0.89
C GLY A 90 -3.58 -11.68 0.72
N VAL A 91 -2.87 -11.13 1.71
CA VAL A 91 -1.41 -10.93 1.66
C VAL A 91 -0.64 -11.77 2.67
N LEU A 92 -1.29 -12.69 3.38
CA LEU A 92 -0.61 -13.55 4.34
C LEU A 92 0.20 -14.62 3.58
N ALA A 93 1.52 -14.56 3.70
CA ALA A 93 2.45 -15.54 3.13
C ALA A 93 2.54 -16.77 4.06
N ALA A 94 1.68 -17.74 3.85
CA ALA A 94 1.60 -18.96 4.63
C ALA A 94 1.51 -20.19 3.73
N ASP A 95 1.97 -21.32 4.24
CA ASP A 95 1.59 -22.61 3.69
C ASP A 95 0.17 -22.94 4.16
N TYR A 96 -0.74 -23.11 3.22
CA TYR A 96 -2.11 -23.49 3.53
C TYR A 96 -2.28 -24.99 3.38
N ILE A 97 -2.87 -25.61 4.38
CA ILE A 97 -3.23 -27.02 4.36
C ILE A 97 -4.72 -27.18 4.66
N THR A 98 -5.34 -28.21 4.13
CA THR A 98 -6.71 -28.60 4.49
C THR A 98 -6.67 -29.50 5.72
N ASN A 99 -7.38 -29.13 6.78
CA ASN A 99 -7.51 -29.95 7.96
C ASN A 99 -8.51 -31.12 7.75
N GLU A 100 -8.67 -31.96 8.75
CA GLU A 100 -9.59 -33.12 8.68
C GLU A 100 -11.07 -32.73 8.51
N SER A 101 -11.45 -31.52 8.88
CA SER A 101 -12.81 -30.97 8.66
C SER A 101 -13.00 -30.35 7.26
N GLY A 102 -11.98 -30.32 6.42
CA GLY A 102 -12.03 -29.70 5.09
C GLY A 102 -11.78 -28.19 5.08
N GLU A 103 -11.38 -27.60 6.22
CA GLU A 103 -11.08 -26.18 6.32
C GLU A 103 -9.65 -25.87 5.90
N LEU A 104 -9.44 -24.76 5.20
CA LEU A 104 -8.13 -24.27 4.85
C LEU A 104 -7.51 -23.53 6.04
N ILE A 105 -6.41 -24.05 6.57
CA ILE A 105 -5.69 -23.46 7.70
C ILE A 105 -4.25 -23.10 7.32
N SER A 106 -3.72 -22.02 7.89
CA SER A 106 -2.31 -21.64 7.69
C SER A 106 -1.40 -22.48 8.59
N ARG A 107 -0.23 -22.86 8.05
CA ARG A 107 0.80 -23.63 8.77
C ARG A 107 2.07 -22.80 8.94
N GLY A 108 2.74 -22.97 10.08
CA GLY A 108 4.01 -22.29 10.37
C GLY A 108 3.83 -20.91 11.00
N ASN A 109 4.78 -20.03 10.76
CA ASN A 109 4.78 -18.63 11.23
C ASN A 109 4.63 -17.68 10.05
N PRO A 110 3.41 -17.51 9.52
CA PRO A 110 3.19 -16.67 8.35
C PRO A 110 3.50 -15.20 8.65
N VAL A 111 4.02 -14.53 7.63
CA VAL A 111 4.27 -13.08 7.59
C VAL A 111 3.48 -12.45 6.44
N ALA A 112 3.37 -11.14 6.38
CA ALA A 112 2.73 -10.49 5.24
C ALA A 112 3.67 -10.43 4.03
N TYR A 113 3.16 -10.70 2.82
CA TYR A 113 3.77 -10.22 1.57
C TYR A 113 3.82 -8.70 1.56
N ARG A 114 4.61 -8.13 0.64
CA ARG A 114 4.69 -6.68 0.45
C ARG A 114 3.49 -6.18 -0.36
N GLY A 115 2.28 -6.27 0.24
CA GLY A 115 1.07 -5.73 -0.33
C GLY A 115 1.00 -4.21 -0.17
N LEU A 116 0.48 -3.50 -1.18
CA LEU A 116 0.13 -2.10 -1.11
C LEU A 116 -1.26 -1.94 -1.73
N PHE A 117 -2.12 -1.16 -1.06
CA PHE A 117 -3.50 -0.93 -1.46
C PHE A 117 -3.78 0.57 -1.43
N LEU A 118 -4.27 1.09 -2.54
CA LEU A 118 -4.85 2.43 -2.62
C LEU A 118 -6.36 2.32 -2.40
N ILE A 119 -6.83 2.94 -1.35
CA ILE A 119 -8.24 2.94 -0.92
C ILE A 119 -8.78 4.36 -1.12
N ASP A 120 -9.93 4.49 -1.77
CA ASP A 120 -10.59 5.77 -1.99
C ASP A 120 -11.35 6.27 -0.74
N LYS A 121 -12.00 7.41 -0.87
CA LYS A 121 -12.76 8.03 0.24
C LYS A 121 -14.02 7.26 0.60
N GLU A 122 -14.56 6.45 -0.30
CA GLU A 122 -15.70 5.55 -0.08
C GLU A 122 -15.29 4.23 0.61
N GLY A 123 -13.96 4.01 0.80
CA GLY A 123 -13.43 2.79 1.39
C GLY A 123 -13.24 1.65 0.39
N LEU A 124 -13.26 1.95 -0.91
CA LEU A 124 -13.09 0.96 -1.98
C LEU A 124 -11.62 0.86 -2.39
N ILE A 125 -11.12 -0.36 -2.57
CA ILE A 125 -9.78 -0.60 -3.13
C ILE A 125 -9.80 -0.28 -4.63
N ARG A 126 -8.98 0.68 -5.05
CA ARG A 126 -8.89 1.15 -6.44
C ARG A 126 -7.63 0.68 -7.16
N HIS A 127 -6.60 0.36 -6.42
CA HIS A 127 -5.36 -0.21 -6.93
C HIS A 127 -4.71 -1.07 -5.85
N TYR A 128 -4.05 -2.14 -6.27
CA TYR A 128 -3.17 -2.89 -5.39
C TYR A 128 -2.00 -3.50 -6.16
N VAL A 129 -0.90 -3.72 -5.46
CA VAL A 129 0.26 -4.47 -5.91
C VAL A 129 0.78 -5.32 -4.76
N ILE A 130 1.17 -6.55 -5.06
CA ILE A 130 1.73 -7.48 -4.06
C ILE A 130 3.05 -7.99 -4.60
N ASN A 131 4.14 -7.60 -3.92
CA ASN A 131 5.47 -8.11 -4.23
C ASN A 131 5.83 -9.26 -3.30
N ASP A 132 6.65 -10.17 -3.80
CA ASP A 132 7.28 -11.19 -2.98
C ASP A 132 8.25 -10.58 -1.96
N LEU A 133 8.61 -11.36 -0.94
CA LEU A 133 9.37 -10.91 0.24
C LEU A 133 10.70 -10.20 -0.08
N PRO A 134 11.51 -10.61 -1.09
CA PRO A 134 12.78 -9.94 -1.40
C PRO A 134 12.65 -8.66 -2.23
N LEU A 135 11.45 -8.33 -2.72
CA LEU A 135 11.23 -7.27 -3.72
C LEU A 135 10.59 -6.03 -3.10
N GLY A 136 11.39 -5.02 -2.79
CA GLY A 136 10.89 -3.71 -2.32
C GLY A 136 10.01 -3.00 -3.37
N ARG A 137 9.05 -2.20 -2.89
CA ARG A 137 8.10 -1.48 -3.75
C ARG A 137 8.65 -0.14 -4.24
N ASN A 138 8.11 0.33 -5.35
CA ASN A 138 8.36 1.68 -5.85
C ASN A 138 7.29 2.64 -5.29
N VAL A 139 7.71 3.57 -4.41
CA VAL A 139 6.81 4.53 -3.76
C VAL A 139 6.32 5.61 -4.73
N ASP A 140 7.11 5.95 -5.75
CA ASP A 140 6.69 6.91 -6.79
C ASP A 140 5.56 6.33 -7.66
N GLU A 141 5.51 4.99 -7.85
CA GLU A 141 4.38 4.34 -8.52
C GLU A 141 3.10 4.45 -7.70
N ALA A 142 3.18 4.34 -6.36
CA ALA A 142 2.03 4.56 -5.50
C ALA A 142 1.48 5.99 -5.65
N LEU A 143 2.36 7.01 -5.68
CA LEU A 143 1.98 8.40 -5.93
C LEU A 143 1.37 8.59 -7.31
N ARG A 144 1.95 7.96 -8.36
CA ARG A 144 1.42 7.99 -9.72
C ARG A 144 0.00 7.44 -9.79
N MET A 145 -0.29 6.34 -9.08
CA MET A 145 -1.62 5.74 -9.04
C MET A 145 -2.63 6.60 -8.29
N VAL A 146 -2.19 7.30 -7.22
CA VAL A 146 -3.01 8.32 -6.55
C VAL A 146 -3.37 9.44 -7.53
N ASP A 147 -2.37 9.99 -8.24
CA ASP A 147 -2.60 11.06 -9.22
C ASP A 147 -3.56 10.60 -10.34
N ALA A 148 -3.43 9.36 -10.82
CA ALA A 148 -4.31 8.80 -11.86
C ALA A 148 -5.75 8.64 -11.36
N LEU A 149 -5.95 8.14 -10.13
CA LEU A 149 -7.27 8.01 -9.53
C LEU A 149 -7.93 9.37 -9.37
N GLN A 150 -7.22 10.36 -8.83
CA GLN A 150 -7.74 11.71 -8.62
C GLN A 150 -8.06 12.41 -9.94
N HIS A 151 -7.24 12.22 -10.98
CA HIS A 151 -7.53 12.75 -12.31
C HIS A 151 -8.84 12.16 -12.88
N PHE A 152 -9.01 10.85 -12.79
CA PHE A 152 -10.25 10.20 -13.22
C PHE A 152 -11.49 10.72 -12.45
N GLU A 153 -11.39 10.89 -11.14
CA GLU A 153 -12.50 11.38 -10.31
C GLU A 153 -12.84 12.85 -10.59
N GLU A 154 -11.84 13.67 -10.91
CA GLU A 154 -12.02 15.10 -11.18
C GLU A 154 -12.55 15.36 -12.61
N TYR A 155 -12.01 14.67 -13.62
CA TYR A 155 -12.27 14.98 -15.04
C TYR A 155 -13.11 13.93 -15.76
N GLY A 156 -13.29 12.74 -15.16
CA GLY A 156 -13.96 11.60 -15.84
C GLY A 156 -13.15 11.04 -17.01
N GLU A 157 -11.89 11.41 -17.15
CA GLU A 157 -10.99 10.94 -18.18
C GLU A 157 -10.20 9.72 -17.71
N VAL A 158 -10.03 8.73 -18.59
CA VAL A 158 -9.24 7.54 -18.29
C VAL A 158 -7.77 7.78 -18.56
N CYS A 159 -6.93 7.30 -17.67
CA CYS A 159 -5.49 7.40 -17.74
C CYS A 159 -4.93 6.21 -18.55
N PRO A 160 -4.28 6.43 -19.70
CA PRO A 160 -3.71 5.35 -20.50
C PRO A 160 -2.48 4.70 -19.82
N ALA A 161 -1.98 3.63 -20.42
CA ALA A 161 -0.77 2.97 -19.91
C ALA A 161 0.39 3.96 -19.78
N ASN A 162 1.14 3.84 -18.67
CA ASN A 162 2.28 4.71 -18.33
C ASN A 162 1.91 6.20 -18.11
N TRP A 163 0.64 6.51 -17.97
CA TRP A 163 0.21 7.88 -17.68
C TRP A 163 0.86 8.42 -16.42
N SER A 164 1.20 9.68 -16.44
CA SER A 164 1.64 10.44 -15.25
C SER A 164 1.02 11.82 -15.27
N LYS A 165 0.94 12.46 -14.12
CA LYS A 165 0.33 13.78 -13.96
C LYS A 165 0.91 14.79 -14.96
N GLY A 166 0.02 15.49 -15.68
CA GLY A 166 0.38 16.46 -16.73
C GLY A 166 0.57 15.86 -18.12
N LYS A 167 0.36 14.55 -18.29
CA LYS A 167 0.29 13.91 -19.61
C LYS A 167 -1.15 13.80 -20.08
N ASP A 168 -1.32 13.62 -21.38
CA ASP A 168 -2.63 13.50 -22.01
C ASP A 168 -3.39 12.29 -21.46
N ALA A 169 -4.65 12.51 -21.11
CA ALA A 169 -5.64 11.50 -20.79
C ALA A 169 -6.67 11.43 -21.92
N MET A 170 -7.62 10.52 -21.84
CA MET A 170 -8.60 10.36 -22.91
C MET A 170 -10.01 10.09 -22.37
N LYS A 171 -11.01 10.45 -23.14
CA LYS A 171 -12.40 10.06 -22.86
C LYS A 171 -12.57 8.57 -23.10
N ALA A 172 -13.31 7.89 -22.23
CA ALA A 172 -13.64 6.47 -22.34
C ALA A 172 -14.66 6.19 -23.46
N THR A 173 -14.32 6.53 -24.70
CA THR A 173 -15.13 6.34 -25.92
C THR A 173 -14.25 5.85 -27.08
N ASN A 174 -14.86 5.20 -28.08
CA ASN A 174 -14.14 4.76 -29.29
C ASN A 174 -13.44 5.94 -29.99
N ALA A 175 -14.09 7.09 -30.07
CA ALA A 175 -13.50 8.29 -30.66
C ALA A 175 -12.35 8.83 -29.80
N GLY A 176 -12.48 8.78 -28.46
CA GLY A 176 -11.44 9.21 -27.53
C GLY A 176 -10.17 8.36 -27.66
N VAL A 177 -10.28 7.05 -27.68
CA VAL A 177 -9.14 6.16 -27.84
C VAL A 177 -8.50 6.28 -29.24
N SER A 178 -9.31 6.41 -30.29
CA SER A 178 -8.81 6.59 -31.65
C SER A 178 -8.01 7.90 -31.79
N ASN A 179 -8.53 8.99 -31.21
CA ASN A 179 -7.84 10.27 -31.20
C ASN A 179 -6.52 10.20 -30.40
N TYR A 180 -6.55 9.58 -29.23
CA TYR A 180 -5.34 9.42 -28.41
C TYR A 180 -4.24 8.65 -29.18
N LEU A 181 -4.58 7.47 -29.73
CA LEU A 181 -3.63 6.61 -30.44
C LEU A 181 -3.10 7.22 -31.75
N SER A 182 -3.83 8.16 -32.37
CA SER A 182 -3.34 8.85 -33.58
C SER A 182 -2.27 9.91 -33.31
N HIS A 183 -2.06 10.29 -32.03
CA HIS A 183 -1.07 11.29 -31.62
C HIS A 183 0.06 10.72 -30.76
N HIS A 184 -0.04 9.44 -30.38
CA HIS A 184 0.93 8.71 -29.54
C HIS A 184 1.32 7.38 -30.18
#